data_f46e5b47f85e85b7f7d977d8012f65f9
#
_entry.id   f46e5b47f85e85b7f7d977d8012f65f9
#
_cell.length_a   1.000
_cell.length_b   1.000
_cell.length_c   1.000
_cell.angle_alpha   90.00
_cell.angle_beta   90.00
_cell.angle_gamma   90.00
#
_symmetry.space_group_name_H-M   'P 1'
#
loop_
_entity.id
_entity.type
_entity.pdbx_description
1 polymer ?
#
loop_
_entity_poly.entity_id
_entity_poly.type
_entity_poly.pdbx_seq_one_letter_code
_entity_poly.pdbx_strand_id
1 'polypeptide(L)'
;ISRLPREAARLVVIDQRRAHLGTLDQDMVAAYAATQSSAQEEIVNTVRTLEQRLPGPDITPEQLAARDWWEGPDIYVVVDDADLVSDIALAPLIDLLPHARDIGLHMVIARKSGGIGRALFGQFFSAVRDLQPAFLLFDADRDEGTIFGLKPSHQPPGRGQWSIRGENLGVADR
;
A
#
# COMPACT_ATOMS: atom_id res chain seq x y z
N ILE A 1 3.90 -10.30 -7.86
CA ILE A 1 3.74 -11.07 -6.61
C ILE A 1 3.46 -12.54 -6.92
N SER A 2 2.53 -12.88 -7.82
CA SER A 2 2.18 -14.27 -8.19
C SER A 2 3.33 -15.17 -8.67
N ARG A 3 4.52 -14.61 -8.87
CA ARG A 3 5.74 -15.36 -9.24
C ARG A 3 6.68 -15.59 -8.06
N LEU A 4 6.39 -15.02 -6.89
CA LEU A 4 7.16 -15.23 -5.68
C LEU A 4 6.63 -16.46 -4.94
N PRO A 5 7.51 -17.28 -4.35
CA PRO A 5 7.06 -18.36 -3.48
C PRO A 5 6.44 -17.80 -2.19
N ARG A 6 5.53 -18.56 -1.57
CA ARG A 6 4.84 -18.16 -0.33
C ARG A 6 5.79 -17.92 0.85
N GLU A 7 6.97 -18.51 0.80
CA GLU A 7 8.03 -18.33 1.79
C GLU A 7 8.70 -16.96 1.66
N ALA A 8 8.58 -16.32 0.49
CA ALA A 8 9.16 -15.00 0.24
C ALA A 8 8.13 -13.86 0.36
N ALA A 9 6.84 -14.14 0.18
CA ALA A 9 5.82 -13.11 0.20
C ALA A 9 4.46 -13.64 0.66
N ARG A 10 3.71 -12.84 1.44
CA ARG A 10 2.33 -13.10 1.86
C ARG A 10 1.47 -11.87 1.65
N LEU A 11 0.21 -12.10 1.31
CA LEU A 11 -0.77 -11.06 1.03
C LEU A 11 -1.75 -10.88 2.20
N VAL A 12 -1.94 -9.65 2.62
CA VAL A 12 -3.09 -9.22 3.44
C VAL A 12 -3.96 -8.36 2.53
N VAL A 13 -5.13 -8.85 2.19
CA VAL A 13 -6.00 -8.24 1.18
C VAL A 13 -7.21 -7.60 1.84
N ILE A 14 -7.43 -6.32 1.60
CA ILE A 14 -8.61 -5.58 2.02
C ILE A 14 -9.41 -5.25 0.76
N ASP A 15 -10.54 -5.91 0.59
CA ASP A 15 -11.38 -5.83 -0.61
C ASP A 15 -12.85 -5.93 -0.19
N GLN A 16 -13.48 -4.79 0.06
CA GLN A 16 -14.87 -4.73 0.53
C GLN A 16 -15.88 -5.14 -0.54
N ARG A 17 -15.51 -5.08 -1.82
CA ARG A 17 -16.37 -5.51 -2.93
C ARG A 17 -16.20 -6.98 -3.26
N ARG A 18 -15.21 -7.65 -2.69
CA ARG A 18 -14.88 -9.05 -2.97
C ARG A 18 -14.57 -9.32 -4.45
N ALA A 19 -14.00 -8.30 -5.12
CA ALA A 19 -13.66 -8.40 -6.54
C ALA A 19 -12.55 -9.42 -6.80
N HIS A 20 -11.69 -9.65 -5.82
CA HIS A 20 -10.55 -10.56 -5.90
C HIS A 20 -10.79 -11.90 -5.20
N LEU A 21 -11.99 -12.13 -4.65
CA LEU A 21 -12.31 -13.38 -3.97
C LEU A 21 -12.26 -14.57 -4.95
N GLY A 22 -11.41 -15.54 -4.65
CA GLY A 22 -11.21 -16.72 -5.49
C GLY A 22 -10.36 -16.52 -6.74
N THR A 23 -9.86 -15.29 -6.99
CA THR A 23 -8.95 -15.00 -8.12
C THR A 23 -7.48 -14.98 -7.73
N LEU A 24 -7.20 -14.79 -6.44
CA LEU A 24 -5.86 -14.80 -5.89
C LEU A 24 -5.43 -16.24 -5.53
N ASP A 25 -4.14 -16.48 -5.65
CA ASP A 25 -3.54 -17.72 -5.16
C ASP A 25 -3.72 -17.81 -3.63
N GLN A 26 -4.54 -18.77 -3.19
CA GLN A 26 -4.89 -18.95 -1.79
C GLN A 26 -3.66 -19.24 -0.91
N ASP A 27 -2.64 -19.88 -1.47
CA ASP A 27 -1.40 -20.16 -0.74
C ASP A 27 -0.60 -18.89 -0.42
N MET A 28 -0.83 -17.82 -1.19
CA MET A 28 -0.21 -16.51 -0.96
C MET A 28 -0.98 -15.63 0.02
N VAL A 29 -2.29 -15.85 0.17
CA VAL A 29 -3.16 -15.02 1.01
C VAL A 29 -3.03 -15.43 2.47
N ALA A 30 -2.49 -14.52 3.28
CA ALA A 30 -2.43 -14.69 4.75
C ALA A 30 -3.73 -14.26 5.41
N ALA A 31 -4.38 -13.20 4.89
CA ALA A 31 -5.66 -12.70 5.39
C ALA A 31 -6.46 -12.03 4.26
N TYR A 32 -7.78 -12.12 4.35
CA TYR A 32 -8.71 -11.46 3.42
C TYR A 32 -9.85 -10.79 4.20
N ALA A 33 -9.92 -9.47 4.11
CA ALA A 33 -10.88 -8.64 4.84
C ALA A 33 -11.88 -8.01 3.87
N ALA A 34 -13.17 -8.28 4.08
CA ALA A 34 -14.26 -7.78 3.23
C ALA A 34 -15.24 -6.85 3.98
N THR A 35 -14.92 -6.43 5.19
CA THR A 35 -15.72 -5.50 6.01
C THR A 35 -14.80 -4.50 6.71
N GLN A 36 -15.36 -3.40 7.23
CA GLN A 36 -14.58 -2.42 8.01
C GLN A 36 -13.97 -3.04 9.26
N SER A 37 -14.73 -3.87 9.98
CA SER A 37 -14.24 -4.51 11.20
C SER A 37 -13.13 -5.51 10.91
N SER A 38 -13.29 -6.37 9.90
CA SER A 38 -12.23 -7.32 9.52
C SER A 38 -10.99 -6.60 8.96
N ALA A 39 -11.16 -5.50 8.22
CA ALA A 39 -10.04 -4.70 7.76
C ALA A 39 -9.23 -4.14 8.92
N GLN A 40 -9.90 -3.56 9.91
CA GLN A 40 -9.24 -3.03 11.11
C GLN A 40 -8.53 -4.13 11.91
N GLU A 41 -9.17 -5.27 12.09
CA GLU A 41 -8.59 -6.42 12.80
C GLU A 41 -7.34 -6.94 12.10
N GLU A 42 -7.38 -7.15 10.78
CA GLU A 42 -6.25 -7.66 10.03
C GLU A 42 -5.10 -6.65 9.93
N ILE A 43 -5.38 -5.36 9.87
CA ILE A 43 -4.34 -4.33 9.97
C ILE A 43 -3.66 -4.36 11.33
N VAL A 44 -4.41 -4.45 12.44
CA VAL A 44 -3.84 -4.53 13.79
C VAL A 44 -2.98 -5.80 13.93
N ASN A 45 -3.43 -6.94 13.42
CA ASN A 45 -2.66 -8.20 13.43
C ASN A 45 -1.36 -8.08 12.62
N THR A 46 -1.45 -7.43 11.44
CA THR A 46 -0.30 -7.16 10.56
C THR A 46 0.71 -6.25 11.24
N VAL A 47 0.24 -5.16 11.85
CA VAL A 47 1.08 -4.21 12.61
C VAL A 47 1.83 -4.94 13.73
N ARG A 48 1.13 -5.74 14.54
CA ARG A 48 1.75 -6.51 15.65
C ARG A 48 2.86 -7.45 15.15
N THR A 49 2.67 -8.06 13.98
CA THR A 49 3.69 -8.91 13.36
C THR A 49 4.90 -8.09 12.90
N LEU A 50 4.66 -6.95 12.26
CA LEU A 50 5.71 -6.10 11.73
C LEU A 50 6.48 -5.33 12.81
N GLU A 51 5.84 -4.96 13.91
CA GLU A 51 6.50 -4.34 15.06
C GLU A 51 7.61 -5.21 15.63
N GLN A 52 7.46 -6.54 15.58
CA GLN A 52 8.49 -7.48 16.01
C GLN A 52 9.74 -7.47 15.10
N ARG A 53 9.63 -6.88 13.91
CA ARG A 53 10.71 -6.73 12.94
C ARG A 53 11.39 -5.36 13.00
N LEU A 54 10.90 -4.45 13.84
CA LEU A 54 11.58 -3.16 14.04
C LEU A 54 12.96 -3.41 14.66
N PRO A 55 14.01 -2.71 14.18
CA PRO A 55 15.35 -2.90 14.71
C PRO A 55 15.42 -2.45 16.17
N GLY A 56 15.85 -3.34 17.04
CA GLY A 56 16.12 -3.06 18.43
C GLY A 56 17.44 -2.31 18.62
N PRO A 57 17.76 -1.88 19.86
CA PRO A 57 18.97 -1.14 20.16
C PRO A 57 20.27 -1.95 19.96
N ASP A 58 20.16 -3.29 19.94
CA ASP A 58 21.30 -4.19 19.82
C ASP A 58 21.65 -4.58 18.37
N ILE A 59 20.88 -4.06 17.38
CA ILE A 59 21.11 -4.36 15.96
C ILE A 59 22.37 -3.63 15.48
N THR A 60 23.30 -4.39 14.88
CA THR A 60 24.55 -3.83 14.36
C THR A 60 24.35 -3.10 13.02
N PRO A 61 25.25 -2.19 12.64
CA PRO A 61 25.21 -1.53 11.32
C PRO A 61 25.25 -2.54 10.14
N GLU A 62 25.98 -3.66 10.31
CA GLU A 62 26.08 -4.71 9.31
C GLU A 62 24.74 -5.42 9.13
N GLN A 63 24.07 -5.74 10.23
CA GLN A 63 22.73 -6.34 10.21
C GLN A 63 21.72 -5.39 9.58
N LEU A 64 21.76 -4.10 9.90
CA LEU A 64 20.91 -3.08 9.25
C LEU A 64 21.14 -3.02 7.74
N ALA A 65 22.40 -3.09 7.31
CA ALA A 65 22.73 -3.08 5.88
C ALA A 65 22.26 -4.37 5.18
N ALA A 66 22.42 -5.52 5.82
CA ALA A 66 22.00 -6.83 5.31
C ALA A 66 20.49 -7.07 5.45
N ARG A 67 19.83 -6.40 6.41
CA ARG A 67 18.43 -6.64 6.81
C ARG A 67 18.16 -8.09 7.21
N ASP A 68 19.03 -8.65 8.05
CA ASP A 68 19.06 -10.06 8.46
C ASP A 68 18.75 -10.30 9.95
N TRP A 69 18.16 -9.30 10.65
CA TRP A 69 17.77 -9.44 12.05
C TRP A 69 16.37 -10.04 12.26
N TRP A 70 15.63 -10.31 11.20
CA TRP A 70 14.34 -10.98 11.26
C TRP A 70 14.23 -11.99 10.12
N GLU A 71 13.34 -12.97 10.29
CA GLU A 71 13.07 -14.03 9.31
C GLU A 71 11.58 -14.06 8.94
N GLY A 72 11.29 -14.60 7.77
CA GLY A 72 9.94 -14.81 7.27
C GLY A 72 9.65 -14.06 5.96
N PRO A 73 8.44 -14.21 5.41
CA PRO A 73 8.04 -13.59 4.16
C PRO A 73 7.83 -12.09 4.31
N ASP A 74 8.09 -11.33 3.25
CA ASP A 74 7.61 -9.96 3.11
C ASP A 74 6.07 -9.95 3.15
N ILE A 75 5.49 -8.92 3.74
CA ILE A 75 4.04 -8.73 3.84
C ILE A 75 3.59 -7.64 2.86
N TYR A 76 2.72 -8.02 1.95
CA TYR A 76 2.08 -7.12 1.01
C TYR A 76 0.66 -6.81 1.46
N VAL A 77 0.42 -5.60 1.93
CA VAL A 77 -0.92 -5.10 2.24
C VAL A 77 -1.52 -4.52 0.97
N VAL A 78 -2.54 -5.18 0.45
CA VAL A 78 -3.26 -4.79 -0.77
C VAL A 78 -4.62 -4.24 -0.36
N VAL A 79 -4.85 -2.95 -0.65
CA VAL A 79 -6.13 -2.28 -0.36
C VAL A 79 -6.78 -1.92 -1.68
N ASP A 80 -7.82 -2.64 -2.04
CA ASP A 80 -8.65 -2.31 -3.20
C ASP A 80 -9.84 -1.45 -2.77
N ASP A 81 -10.27 -0.54 -3.67
CA ASP A 81 -11.31 0.45 -3.38
C ASP A 81 -11.08 1.17 -2.02
N ALA A 82 -9.90 1.70 -1.79
CA ALA A 82 -9.52 2.34 -0.52
C ALA A 82 -10.42 3.54 -0.14
N ASP A 83 -11.24 4.04 -1.06
CA ASP A 83 -12.30 5.01 -0.78
C ASP A 83 -13.46 4.41 0.06
N LEU A 84 -13.57 3.11 0.13
CA LEU A 84 -14.52 2.39 0.98
C LEU A 84 -13.94 2.01 2.35
N VAL A 85 -12.63 2.14 2.54
CA VAL A 85 -11.93 1.78 3.78
C VAL A 85 -11.77 3.03 4.65
N SER A 86 -12.11 2.91 5.93
CA SER A 86 -11.92 4.01 6.89
C SER A 86 -10.43 4.34 7.04
N ASP A 87 -10.09 5.63 7.04
CA ASP A 87 -8.73 6.11 7.34
C ASP A 87 -8.25 5.63 8.73
N ILE A 88 -9.17 5.52 9.68
CA ILE A 88 -8.90 5.00 11.03
C ILE A 88 -8.45 3.53 10.99
N ALA A 89 -9.00 2.72 10.08
CA ALA A 89 -8.61 1.32 9.97
C ALA A 89 -7.16 1.15 9.48
N LEU A 90 -6.67 2.07 8.67
CA LEU A 90 -5.32 2.07 8.13
C LEU A 90 -4.31 2.82 9.02
N ALA A 91 -4.79 3.68 9.93
CA ALA A 91 -3.97 4.51 10.79
C ALA A 91 -2.89 3.75 11.59
N PRO A 92 -3.10 2.52 12.09
CA PRO A 92 -2.07 1.78 12.81
C PRO A 92 -0.79 1.49 12.01
N LEU A 93 -0.87 1.54 10.67
CA LEU A 93 0.31 1.34 9.80
C LEU A 93 1.22 2.58 9.74
N ILE A 94 0.76 3.76 10.13
CA ILE A 94 1.46 5.04 9.94
C ILE A 94 2.86 5.01 10.52
N ASP A 95 3.01 4.54 11.74
CA ASP A 95 4.29 4.51 12.45
C ASP A 95 5.29 3.52 11.83
N LEU A 96 4.79 2.53 11.08
CA LEU A 96 5.62 1.53 10.39
C LEU A 96 6.04 1.97 8.99
N LEU A 97 5.34 2.92 8.37
CA LEU A 97 5.61 3.33 6.99
C LEU A 97 7.05 3.80 6.75
N PRO A 98 7.69 4.60 7.64
CA PRO A 98 9.08 5.00 7.47
C PRO A 98 10.06 3.82 7.47
N HIS A 99 9.71 2.73 8.12
CA HIS A 99 10.51 1.51 8.28
C HIS A 99 10.13 0.40 7.29
N ALA A 100 9.14 0.65 6.43
CA ALA A 100 8.49 -0.37 5.61
C ALA A 100 9.50 -1.27 4.86
N ARG A 101 10.51 -0.65 4.23
CA ARG A 101 11.55 -1.38 3.51
C ARG A 101 12.34 -2.34 4.41
N ASP A 102 12.64 -1.93 5.63
CA ASP A 102 13.54 -2.66 6.53
C ASP A 102 12.82 -3.83 7.22
N ILE A 103 11.52 -3.71 7.41
CA ILE A 103 10.66 -4.72 8.06
C ILE A 103 9.91 -5.61 7.06
N GLY A 104 10.15 -5.45 5.75
CA GLY A 104 9.49 -6.23 4.69
C GLY A 104 8.00 -5.90 4.53
N LEU A 105 7.61 -4.64 4.75
CA LEU A 105 6.25 -4.14 4.48
C LEU A 105 6.19 -3.53 3.08
N HIS A 106 5.25 -3.99 2.28
CA HIS A 106 4.89 -3.41 0.99
C HIS A 106 3.42 -3.05 0.97
N MET A 107 3.07 -1.92 0.36
CA MET A 107 1.67 -1.52 0.23
C MET A 107 1.30 -1.28 -1.22
N VAL A 108 0.14 -1.79 -1.62
CA VAL A 108 -0.50 -1.53 -2.91
C VAL A 108 -1.89 -1.00 -2.62
N ILE A 109 -2.16 0.24 -3.00
CA ILE A 109 -3.42 0.90 -2.68
C ILE A 109 -4.07 1.35 -3.98
N ALA A 110 -5.27 0.88 -4.26
CA ALA A 110 -6.10 1.33 -5.35
C ALA A 110 -7.32 2.08 -4.80
N ARG A 111 -7.67 3.19 -5.45
CA ARG A 111 -8.88 3.95 -5.11
C ARG A 111 -9.39 4.74 -6.31
N LYS A 112 -10.63 5.20 -6.23
CA LYS A 112 -11.18 6.15 -7.21
C LYS A 112 -10.41 7.45 -7.19
N SER A 113 -10.24 8.06 -8.37
CA SER A 113 -9.66 9.40 -8.51
C SER A 113 -10.55 10.50 -7.90
N GLY A 114 -11.86 10.36 -7.98
CA GLY A 114 -12.79 11.33 -7.42
C GLY A 114 -12.65 11.52 -5.90
N GLY A 115 -12.44 12.77 -5.48
CA GLY A 115 -12.26 13.16 -4.09
C GLY A 115 -10.88 12.83 -3.52
N ILE A 116 -9.90 12.44 -4.34
CA ILE A 116 -8.54 12.12 -3.87
C ILE A 116 -7.86 13.34 -3.26
N GLY A 117 -8.05 14.53 -3.82
CA GLY A 117 -7.51 15.76 -3.26
C GLY A 117 -7.89 15.96 -1.79
N ARG A 118 -9.15 15.66 -1.44
CA ARG A 118 -9.64 15.73 -0.06
C ARG A 118 -9.08 14.59 0.80
N ALA A 119 -9.00 13.37 0.26
CA ALA A 119 -8.50 12.21 0.99
C ALA A 119 -7.04 12.36 1.40
N LEU A 120 -6.22 13.06 0.61
CA LEU A 120 -4.82 13.33 0.92
C LEU A 120 -4.60 14.21 2.17
N PHE A 121 -5.67 14.79 2.74
CA PHE A 121 -5.64 15.45 4.04
C PHE A 121 -5.98 14.50 5.20
N GLY A 122 -6.42 13.29 4.94
CA GLY A 122 -6.59 12.25 5.95
C GLY A 122 -5.25 11.84 6.56
N GLN A 123 -5.27 11.35 7.79
CA GLN A 123 -4.07 11.04 8.56
C GLN A 123 -3.18 10.01 7.85
N PHE A 124 -3.77 8.90 7.41
CA PHE A 124 -3.04 7.83 6.73
C PHE A 124 -2.52 8.28 5.35
N PHE A 125 -3.38 8.84 4.51
CA PHE A 125 -2.97 9.28 3.16
C PHE A 125 -2.00 10.45 3.18
N SER A 126 -2.03 11.31 4.20
CA SER A 126 -1.02 12.35 4.39
C SER A 126 0.36 11.74 4.67
N ALA A 127 0.43 10.74 5.55
CA ALA A 127 1.67 10.02 5.83
C ALA A 127 2.21 9.29 4.58
N VAL A 128 1.33 8.64 3.81
CA VAL A 128 1.71 8.01 2.53
C VAL A 128 2.24 9.04 1.54
N ARG A 129 1.59 10.20 1.41
CA ARG A 129 2.04 11.28 0.52
C ARG A 129 3.45 11.78 0.88
N ASP A 130 3.73 11.93 2.16
CA ASP A 130 5.01 12.47 2.63
C ASP A 130 6.18 11.52 2.33
N LEU A 131 5.91 10.23 2.13
CA LEU A 131 6.89 9.22 1.69
C LEU A 131 7.15 9.23 0.18
N GLN A 132 6.42 10.02 -0.59
CA GLN A 132 6.55 10.12 -2.05
C GLN A 132 6.55 8.74 -2.75
N PRO A 133 5.47 7.96 -2.63
CA PRO A 133 5.40 6.62 -3.20
C PRO A 133 5.43 6.66 -4.73
N ALA A 134 5.62 5.50 -5.34
CA ALA A 134 5.28 5.33 -6.75
C ALA A 134 3.75 5.50 -6.90
N PHE A 135 3.33 6.33 -7.84
CA PHE A 135 1.92 6.66 -8.05
C PHE A 135 1.54 6.54 -9.52
N LEU A 136 0.41 5.89 -9.77
CA LEU A 136 -0.17 5.74 -11.10
C LEU A 136 -1.57 6.36 -11.10
N LEU A 137 -1.78 7.36 -11.97
CA LEU A 137 -3.04 8.05 -12.17
C LEU A 137 -3.61 7.69 -13.54
N PHE A 138 -4.76 7.03 -13.56
CA PHE A 138 -5.50 6.74 -14.79
C PHE A 138 -6.38 7.92 -15.21
N ASP A 139 -7.69 7.70 -15.32
CA ASP A 139 -8.63 8.76 -15.64
C ASP A 139 -8.96 9.58 -14.39
N ALA A 140 -8.88 10.90 -14.48
CA ALA A 140 -9.19 11.78 -13.36
C ALA A 140 -9.66 13.16 -13.86
N ASP A 141 -10.59 13.75 -13.11
CA ASP A 141 -11.07 15.10 -13.35
C ASP A 141 -9.98 16.13 -13.03
N ARG A 142 -9.90 17.17 -13.83
CA ARG A 142 -8.95 18.28 -13.65
C ARG A 142 -9.19 19.06 -12.36
N ASP A 143 -10.41 19.05 -11.85
CA ASP A 143 -10.82 19.74 -10.62
C ASP A 143 -10.24 19.10 -9.35
N GLU A 144 -9.69 17.89 -9.44
CA GLU A 144 -9.01 17.23 -8.30
C GLU A 144 -7.68 17.88 -7.91
N GLY A 145 -7.19 18.83 -8.70
CA GLY A 145 -5.92 19.51 -8.46
C GLY A 145 -4.71 18.61 -8.78
N THR A 146 -3.51 19.07 -8.43
CA THR A 146 -2.29 18.29 -8.64
C THR A 146 -2.18 17.17 -7.59
N ILE A 147 -1.97 15.94 -8.05
CA ILE A 147 -1.90 14.73 -7.22
C ILE A 147 -0.52 14.09 -7.42
N PHE A 148 0.29 13.99 -6.37
CA PHE A 148 1.66 13.43 -6.43
C PHE A 148 2.51 13.97 -7.59
N GLY A 149 2.40 15.28 -7.87
CA GLY A 149 3.11 15.92 -8.98
C GLY A 149 2.45 15.75 -10.35
N LEU A 150 1.40 14.93 -10.46
CA LEU A 150 0.66 14.72 -11.70
C LEU A 150 -0.52 15.68 -11.82
N LYS A 151 -0.75 16.17 -13.03
CA LYS A 151 -1.95 16.96 -13.36
C LYS A 151 -3.02 16.02 -13.90
N PRO A 152 -4.17 15.90 -13.20
CA PRO A 152 -5.27 15.07 -13.66
C PRO A 152 -5.75 15.44 -15.06
N SER A 153 -6.10 14.45 -15.83
CA SER A 153 -6.70 14.60 -17.15
C SER A 153 -7.47 13.34 -17.52
N HIS A 154 -8.46 13.49 -18.38
CA HIS A 154 -9.15 12.34 -18.94
C HIS A 154 -8.22 11.49 -19.77
N GLN A 155 -8.19 10.20 -19.46
CA GLN A 155 -7.40 9.20 -20.15
C GLN A 155 -8.29 8.08 -20.70
N PRO A 156 -7.98 7.54 -21.88
CA PRO A 156 -8.69 6.37 -22.38
C PRO A 156 -8.38 5.14 -21.47
N PRO A 157 -9.25 4.12 -21.48
CA PRO A 157 -9.02 2.89 -20.72
C PRO A 157 -7.64 2.29 -21.01
N GLY A 158 -6.94 1.92 -19.94
CA GLY A 158 -5.61 1.31 -20.01
C GLY A 158 -4.45 2.30 -20.09
N ARG A 159 -4.70 3.60 -20.23
CA ARG A 159 -3.67 4.64 -20.21
C ARG A 159 -3.66 5.37 -18.88
N GLY A 160 -2.48 5.69 -18.37
CA GLY A 160 -2.29 6.45 -17.15
C GLY A 160 -0.99 7.25 -17.15
N GLN A 161 -0.88 8.16 -16.22
CA GLN A 161 0.34 8.90 -15.91
C GLN A 161 0.94 8.32 -14.64
N TRP A 162 2.25 8.26 -14.54
CA TRP A 162 2.90 7.77 -13.35
C TRP A 162 4.03 8.69 -12.87
N SER A 163 4.26 8.68 -11.58
CA SER A 163 5.36 9.38 -10.95
C SER A 163 6.05 8.49 -9.91
N ILE A 164 7.33 8.73 -9.73
CA ILE A 164 8.11 8.15 -8.65
C ILE A 164 8.81 9.29 -7.94
N ARG A 165 8.72 9.33 -6.61
CA ARG A 165 9.29 10.39 -5.77
C ARG A 165 8.87 11.80 -6.19
N GLY A 166 7.61 11.94 -6.64
CA GLY A 166 7.08 13.24 -7.10
C GLY A 166 7.52 13.68 -8.49
N GLU A 167 8.37 12.91 -9.18
CA GLU A 167 8.78 13.18 -10.56
C GLU A 167 7.84 12.48 -11.54
N ASN A 168 7.26 13.26 -12.46
CA ASN A 168 6.43 12.72 -13.54
C ASN A 168 7.34 11.99 -14.54
N LEU A 169 7.16 10.68 -14.69
CA LEU A 169 7.93 9.84 -15.61
C LEU A 169 7.24 9.61 -16.96
N GLY A 170 6.08 10.23 -17.18
CA GLY A 170 5.37 10.18 -18.44
C GLY A 170 4.07 9.38 -18.41
N VAL A 171 3.65 8.92 -19.58
CA VAL A 171 2.41 8.17 -19.79
C VAL A 171 2.74 6.68 -19.88
N ALA A 172 1.99 5.88 -19.10
CA ALA A 172 2.04 4.42 -19.20
C ALA A 172 0.84 3.93 -20.01
N ASP A 173 1.09 3.14 -21.02
CA ASP A 173 0.06 2.38 -21.76
C ASP A 173 0.08 0.92 -21.29
N ARG A 174 -1.10 0.31 -21.28
CA ARG A 174 -1.28 -1.11 -20.89
C ARG A 174 -0.93 -2.04 -22.06
#